data_99cd41cf4107ebb97789760dc6f9a375
#
_entry.id   99cd41cf4107ebb97789760dc6f9a375
#
_cell.length_a   1.000
_cell.length_b   1.000
_cell.length_c   1.000
_cell.angle_alpha   90.00
_cell.angle_beta   90.00
_cell.angle_gamma   90.00
#
_symmetry.space_group_name_H-M   'P 1'
#
loop_
_entity.id
_entity.type
_entity.pdbx_description
1 polymer ?
#
loop_
_entity_poly.entity_id
_entity_poly.type
_entity_poly.pdbx_seq_one_letter_code
_entity_poly.pdbx_strand_id
1 'polypeptide(L)'
;SIYKDLLNEGSQKVTHLVNEGDLIVTKPNVAHAMVFTKDSTFLNLVRGEREHENYGVTHTIRHNLVDDKEKKLLMSIYKFDCRSCGGLNLSRVISLGYQPLANNLLKNRDSNCEFYPLEMNYCRDCHNCQLSVVVDAKKMFTNYLYLSSTSKAFRQHFENAAKKYIDELKLSPKKSYIIDIGSNDGVGLKPFKNLKFKNILGIESAKNLAKIANKEKIKTFNGFLDKKSMKKIKKNADLVLASNVFAHSNELKIMAECMLELIKKNGTIIIEVQYLLNTLKDLTFDNIYHEHYNYWSLTSLVTFFSRLRAKIYKAEKIDTHGGSLRIYVKKNSNTKVEKSVKSLLNEEEKFGIKNYQTYKTFAKSVYKIRDNVKKNISKIIKNNTKMIGYGSPAKATTALNFFGISNEIEYIVEDNKLKHGKFLPGMKIPIISKENVKGKPDYALVLAWNFLDEIKKKNSDLVHKFISIKDLEI
;
A
#
# COMPACT_ATOMS: atom_id res chain seq x y z
N SER A 1 -15.87 -3.49 16.14
CA SER A 1 -15.84 -4.78 16.85
C SER A 1 -14.56 -5.53 16.57
N ILE A 2 -14.01 -6.18 17.58
CA ILE A 2 -12.76 -6.96 17.53
C ILE A 2 -13.08 -8.38 17.94
N TYR A 3 -12.56 -9.36 17.20
CA TYR A 3 -12.83 -10.79 17.39
C TYR A 3 -11.54 -11.58 17.49
N LYS A 4 -11.57 -12.67 18.28
CA LYS A 4 -10.53 -13.68 18.33
C LYS A 4 -11.18 -15.06 18.49
N ASP A 5 -10.81 -16.02 17.64
CA ASP A 5 -11.22 -17.41 17.78
C ASP A 5 -10.43 -18.05 18.93
N LEU A 6 -11.13 -18.50 19.96
CA LEU A 6 -10.52 -19.10 21.17
C LEU A 6 -10.16 -20.57 20.99
N LEU A 7 -10.74 -21.26 20.01
CA LEU A 7 -10.43 -22.67 19.71
C LEU A 7 -9.17 -22.83 18.87
N ASN A 8 -8.66 -21.74 18.28
CA ASN A 8 -7.46 -21.76 17.47
C ASN A 8 -6.40 -20.88 18.13
N GLU A 9 -5.43 -21.49 18.80
CA GLU A 9 -4.34 -20.79 19.50
C GLU A 9 -3.54 -19.85 18.60
N GLY A 10 -3.41 -20.19 17.30
CA GLY A 10 -2.76 -19.34 16.28
C GLY A 10 -3.64 -18.22 15.72
N SER A 11 -4.92 -18.11 16.16
CA SER A 11 -5.82 -17.08 15.59
C SER A 11 -5.37 -15.66 15.96
N GLN A 12 -5.32 -14.81 14.94
CA GLN A 12 -5.09 -13.39 15.13
C GLN A 12 -6.39 -12.65 15.42
N LYS A 13 -6.27 -11.50 16.12
CA LYS A 13 -7.41 -10.60 16.26
C LYS A 13 -7.84 -10.06 14.90
N VAL A 14 -9.15 -10.05 14.66
CA VAL A 14 -9.76 -9.47 13.46
C VAL A 14 -10.63 -8.29 13.88
N THR A 15 -10.43 -7.14 13.27
CA THR A 15 -11.21 -5.94 13.56
C THR A 15 -12.25 -5.71 12.47
N HIS A 16 -13.45 -5.29 12.88
CA HIS A 16 -14.52 -4.91 11.98
C HIS A 16 -15.03 -3.52 12.34
N LEU A 17 -14.94 -2.58 11.41
CA LEU A 17 -15.67 -1.33 11.52
C LEU A 17 -17.15 -1.64 11.30
N VAL A 18 -18.00 -1.15 12.21
CA VAL A 18 -19.44 -1.36 12.19
C VAL A 18 -20.10 -0.01 12.06
N ASN A 19 -20.95 0.14 11.09
CA ASN A 19 -21.70 1.37 10.83
C ASN A 19 -23.17 1.19 11.23
N GLU A 20 -23.92 2.27 11.22
CA GLU A 20 -25.35 2.25 11.39
C GLU A 20 -26.02 1.30 10.37
N GLY A 21 -26.90 0.45 10.88
CA GLY A 21 -27.60 -0.57 10.06
C GLY A 21 -26.82 -1.87 9.83
N ASP A 22 -25.58 -1.98 10.27
CA ASP A 22 -24.82 -3.23 10.17
C ASP A 22 -25.29 -4.26 11.22
N LEU A 23 -25.44 -5.52 10.79
CA LEU A 23 -25.69 -6.67 11.64
C LEU A 23 -24.40 -7.47 11.84
N ILE A 24 -24.06 -7.75 13.11
CA ILE A 24 -22.92 -8.60 13.46
C ILE A 24 -23.45 -9.88 14.11
N VAL A 25 -22.95 -11.01 13.64
CA VAL A 25 -23.22 -12.32 14.23
C VAL A 25 -21.93 -12.87 14.81
N THR A 26 -21.87 -13.02 16.13
CA THR A 26 -20.74 -13.68 16.81
C THR A 26 -21.01 -15.17 16.93
N LYS A 27 -20.09 -15.99 16.43
CA LYS A 27 -20.16 -17.45 16.52
C LYS A 27 -19.79 -17.91 17.94
N PRO A 28 -20.21 -19.11 18.37
CA PRO A 28 -19.72 -19.73 19.59
C PRO A 28 -18.18 -19.81 19.61
N ASN A 29 -17.58 -19.71 20.80
CA ASN A 29 -16.14 -19.76 21.04
C ASN A 29 -15.31 -18.64 20.34
N VAL A 30 -15.96 -17.57 19.89
CA VAL A 30 -15.29 -16.38 19.38
C VAL A 30 -15.42 -15.27 20.43
N ALA A 31 -14.28 -14.89 21.04
CA ALA A 31 -14.25 -13.71 21.90
C ALA A 31 -14.44 -12.45 21.05
N HIS A 32 -15.27 -11.53 21.52
CA HIS A 32 -15.42 -10.25 20.85
C HIS A 32 -15.43 -9.07 21.85
N ALA A 33 -14.97 -7.93 21.39
CA ALA A 33 -15.04 -6.67 22.11
C ALA A 33 -15.54 -5.57 21.17
N MET A 34 -16.32 -4.63 21.70
CA MET A 34 -16.76 -3.44 20.98
C MET A 34 -16.03 -2.22 21.51
N VAL A 35 -15.49 -1.41 20.62
CA VAL A 35 -14.93 -0.10 20.93
C VAL A 35 -15.79 0.94 20.23
N PHE A 36 -16.53 1.72 21.01
CA PHE A 36 -17.38 2.78 20.49
C PHE A 36 -16.53 4.03 20.28
N THR A 37 -16.62 4.61 19.10
CA THR A 37 -15.85 5.80 18.70
C THR A 37 -16.66 7.07 18.73
N LYS A 38 -17.97 6.95 18.95
CA LYS A 38 -18.95 7.99 19.20
C LYS A 38 -20.11 7.40 20.00
N ASP A 39 -20.99 8.24 20.54
CA ASP A 39 -22.20 7.78 21.20
C ASP A 39 -23.01 6.91 20.25
N SER A 40 -23.38 5.72 20.70
CA SER A 40 -23.99 4.70 19.87
C SER A 40 -25.04 3.91 20.64
N THR A 41 -26.17 3.65 20.00
CA THR A 41 -27.19 2.71 20.48
C THR A 41 -27.12 1.45 19.64
N PHE A 42 -27.15 0.28 20.27
CA PHE A 42 -27.16 -1.00 19.58
C PHE A 42 -28.15 -1.95 20.18
N LEU A 43 -28.71 -2.82 19.36
CA LEU A 43 -29.61 -3.91 19.76
C LEU A 43 -28.80 -5.20 19.81
N ASN A 44 -28.79 -5.86 20.98
CA ASN A 44 -28.16 -7.16 21.14
C ASN A 44 -29.24 -8.25 21.12
N LEU A 45 -29.27 -9.05 20.06
CA LEU A 45 -30.19 -10.18 19.92
C LEU A 45 -29.44 -11.45 20.32
N VAL A 46 -29.96 -12.15 21.32
CA VAL A 46 -29.36 -13.40 21.85
C VAL A 46 -30.36 -14.53 21.69
N ARG A 47 -29.86 -15.68 21.26
CA ARG A 47 -30.67 -16.90 21.18
C ARG A 47 -30.64 -17.62 22.54
N GLY A 48 -31.82 -17.86 23.12
CA GLY A 48 -32.00 -18.58 24.37
C GLY A 48 -32.34 -17.69 25.57
N GLU A 49 -32.79 -18.30 26.66
CA GLU A 49 -33.08 -17.61 27.92
C GLU A 49 -31.79 -17.16 28.59
N ARG A 50 -31.77 -15.91 29.07
CA ARG A 50 -30.73 -15.37 29.92
C ARG A 50 -31.24 -15.31 31.36
N GLU A 51 -31.10 -16.41 32.08
CA GLU A 51 -31.28 -16.38 33.54
C GLU A 51 -30.03 -15.76 34.18
N HIS A 52 -30.20 -14.63 34.85
CA HIS A 52 -29.09 -13.91 35.48
C HIS A 52 -28.35 -14.71 36.55
N GLU A 53 -29.03 -15.66 37.22
CA GLU A 53 -28.46 -16.51 38.26
C GLU A 53 -27.51 -17.58 37.70
N ASN A 54 -27.70 -18.00 36.46
CA ASN A 54 -26.86 -18.99 35.77
C ASN A 54 -25.85 -18.36 34.77
N TYR A 55 -25.72 -17.07 34.76
CA TYR A 55 -24.95 -16.31 33.76
C TYR A 55 -23.44 -16.71 33.71
N GLY A 56 -22.87 -17.15 34.81
CA GLY A 56 -21.49 -17.59 34.91
C GLY A 56 -21.26 -19.06 34.54
N VAL A 57 -22.32 -19.88 34.51
CA VAL A 57 -22.20 -21.35 34.35
C VAL A 57 -22.38 -21.75 32.90
N THR A 58 -23.16 -20.98 32.13
CA THR A 58 -23.61 -21.50 30.85
C THR A 58 -22.90 -20.95 29.63
N HIS A 59 -22.45 -19.67 29.54
CA HIS A 59 -22.12 -19.18 28.20
C HIS A 59 -21.21 -17.97 28.07
N THR A 60 -20.73 -17.34 29.15
CA THR A 60 -19.92 -16.12 28.97
C THR A 60 -18.69 -16.10 29.87
N ILE A 61 -17.55 -16.44 29.31
CA ILE A 61 -16.25 -16.28 29.98
C ILE A 61 -15.73 -14.88 29.64
N ARG A 62 -15.43 -14.08 30.68
CA ARG A 62 -14.78 -12.80 30.49
C ARG A 62 -13.37 -12.99 29.93
N HIS A 63 -13.11 -12.47 28.76
CA HIS A 63 -11.81 -12.51 28.11
C HIS A 63 -11.34 -11.09 27.81
N ASN A 64 -10.17 -10.71 28.32
CA ASN A 64 -9.56 -9.40 28.03
C ASN A 64 -9.00 -9.38 26.61
N LEU A 65 -9.86 -9.09 25.63
CA LEU A 65 -9.50 -9.04 24.22
C LEU A 65 -8.79 -7.74 23.82
N VAL A 66 -9.13 -6.64 24.50
CA VAL A 66 -8.61 -5.29 24.24
C VAL A 66 -8.35 -4.59 25.56
N ASP A 67 -7.12 -4.22 25.82
CA ASP A 67 -6.75 -3.40 26.97
C ASP A 67 -6.97 -1.89 26.70
N ASP A 68 -6.87 -1.05 27.73
CA ASP A 68 -7.09 0.40 27.61
C ASP A 68 -6.06 1.08 26.71
N LYS A 69 -4.83 0.57 26.65
CA LYS A 69 -3.77 1.10 25.77
C LYS A 69 -4.10 0.82 24.32
N GLU A 70 -4.49 -0.41 24.00
CA GLU A 70 -4.93 -0.81 22.67
C GLU A 70 -6.19 -0.04 22.26
N LYS A 71 -7.17 0.11 23.16
CA LYS A 71 -8.38 0.91 22.91
C LYS A 71 -8.03 2.36 22.52
N LYS A 72 -7.18 3.03 23.31
CA LYS A 72 -6.72 4.41 23.02
C LYS A 72 -6.00 4.47 21.67
N LEU A 73 -5.12 3.51 21.40
CA LEU A 73 -4.43 3.42 20.10
C LEU A 73 -5.44 3.30 18.95
N LEU A 74 -6.36 2.35 19.02
CA LEU A 74 -7.37 2.12 17.98
C LEU A 74 -8.20 3.38 17.73
N MET A 75 -8.67 4.07 18.79
CA MET A 75 -9.41 5.32 18.65
C MET A 75 -8.59 6.42 17.96
N SER A 76 -7.28 6.45 18.16
CA SER A 76 -6.40 7.48 17.57
C SER A 76 -6.04 7.21 16.11
N ILE A 77 -6.04 5.94 15.66
CA ILE A 77 -5.62 5.57 14.32
C ILE A 77 -6.76 5.34 13.34
N TYR A 78 -7.98 5.02 13.79
CA TYR A 78 -9.10 4.80 12.88
C TYR A 78 -9.55 6.07 12.18
N LYS A 79 -9.81 5.96 10.87
CA LYS A 79 -10.32 7.02 10.02
C LYS A 79 -11.78 6.70 9.63
N PHE A 80 -12.69 7.52 10.11
CA PHE A 80 -14.14 7.32 9.96
C PHE A 80 -14.74 8.07 8.77
N ASP A 81 -14.00 9.02 8.23
CA ASP A 81 -14.39 9.81 7.05
C ASP A 81 -13.50 9.49 5.83
N CYS A 82 -14.02 9.74 4.67
CA CYS A 82 -13.29 9.57 3.42
C CYS A 82 -12.21 10.65 3.27
N ARG A 83 -10.95 10.24 3.08
CA ARG A 83 -9.81 11.14 2.86
C ARG A 83 -9.97 12.00 1.60
N SER A 84 -10.71 11.49 0.62
CA SER A 84 -10.94 12.17 -0.66
C SER A 84 -12.06 13.20 -0.60
N CYS A 85 -13.19 12.88 0.05
CA CYS A 85 -14.38 13.71 0.00
C CYS A 85 -14.90 14.19 1.35
N GLY A 86 -14.40 13.65 2.46
CA GLY A 86 -14.92 13.93 3.80
C GLY A 86 -16.24 13.22 4.15
N GLY A 87 -16.82 12.45 3.22
CA GLY A 87 -18.07 11.72 3.44
C GLY A 87 -17.91 10.56 4.43
N LEU A 88 -19.01 10.22 5.11
CA LEU A 88 -19.02 9.15 6.13
C LEU A 88 -19.51 7.81 5.58
N ASN A 89 -19.96 7.76 4.33
CA ASN A 89 -20.55 6.58 3.70
C ASN A 89 -19.46 5.58 3.24
N LEU A 90 -18.74 5.04 4.22
CA LEU A 90 -17.68 4.07 4.00
C LEU A 90 -18.19 2.64 4.21
N SER A 91 -17.89 1.76 3.26
CA SER A 91 -18.19 0.32 3.35
C SER A 91 -16.89 -0.48 3.30
N ARG A 92 -16.70 -1.42 4.23
CA ARG A 92 -15.52 -2.26 4.25
C ARG A 92 -15.48 -3.18 3.02
N VAL A 93 -14.35 -3.17 2.33
CA VAL A 93 -14.06 -4.07 1.22
C VAL A 93 -13.48 -5.38 1.72
N ILE A 94 -12.35 -5.31 2.42
CA ILE A 94 -11.58 -6.47 2.88
C ILE A 94 -10.85 -6.14 4.18
N SER A 95 -10.66 -7.16 5.03
CA SER A 95 -9.75 -7.12 6.17
C SER A 95 -8.66 -8.19 5.98
N LEU A 96 -7.41 -7.79 6.07
CA LEU A 96 -6.26 -8.69 6.09
C LEU A 96 -5.80 -9.03 7.52
N GLY A 97 -6.64 -8.71 8.52
CA GLY A 97 -6.34 -8.90 9.93
C GLY A 97 -5.40 -7.85 10.50
N TYR A 98 -4.75 -8.17 11.60
CA TYR A 98 -3.68 -7.36 12.18
C TYR A 98 -2.37 -7.68 11.46
N GLN A 99 -1.72 -6.66 10.94
CA GLN A 99 -0.51 -6.76 10.15
C GLN A 99 0.59 -5.87 10.73
N PRO A 100 1.85 -6.29 10.65
CA PRO A 100 2.97 -5.42 10.98
C PRO A 100 3.19 -4.36 9.89
N LEU A 101 3.97 -3.32 10.21
CA LEU A 101 4.41 -2.37 9.19
C LEU A 101 5.37 -3.08 8.21
N ALA A 102 5.00 -3.11 6.94
CA ALA A 102 5.58 -3.99 5.94
C ALA A 102 7.10 -3.82 5.71
N ASN A 103 7.60 -2.59 5.80
CA ASN A 103 9.01 -2.27 5.61
C ASN A 103 9.80 -2.12 6.94
N ASN A 104 9.16 -2.37 8.09
CA ASN A 104 9.82 -2.27 9.39
C ASN A 104 10.56 -3.56 9.75
N LEU A 105 11.57 -3.92 8.95
CA LEU A 105 12.37 -5.12 9.15
C LEU A 105 13.01 -5.14 10.56
N LEU A 106 12.89 -6.27 11.26
CA LEU A 106 13.40 -6.42 12.61
C LEU A 106 14.91 -6.64 12.60
N LYS A 107 15.62 -6.04 13.56
CA LYS A 107 17.07 -6.22 13.71
C LYS A 107 17.42 -7.59 14.32
N ASN A 108 16.60 -8.05 15.27
CA ASN A 108 16.77 -9.32 15.94
C ASN A 108 15.43 -10.08 15.87
N ARG A 109 15.50 -11.41 15.95
CA ARG A 109 14.30 -12.27 15.89
C ARG A 109 13.34 -11.97 17.06
N ASP A 110 13.86 -11.63 18.23
CA ASP A 110 13.07 -11.37 19.43
C ASP A 110 12.61 -9.91 19.58
N SER A 111 12.95 -9.06 18.60
CA SER A 111 12.46 -7.68 18.59
C SER A 111 10.95 -7.61 18.58
N ASN A 112 10.39 -6.69 19.37
CA ASN A 112 8.96 -6.43 19.38
C ASN A 112 8.50 -5.90 18.01
N CYS A 113 7.37 -6.40 17.55
CA CYS A 113 6.72 -6.02 16.32
C CYS A 113 5.34 -5.43 16.63
N GLU A 114 5.12 -4.17 16.29
CA GLU A 114 3.79 -3.55 16.41
C GLU A 114 2.89 -4.04 15.28
N PHE A 115 1.65 -4.39 15.62
CA PHE A 115 0.62 -4.81 14.68
C PHE A 115 -0.53 -3.79 14.67
N TYR A 116 -1.05 -3.53 13.48
CA TYR A 116 -2.17 -2.62 13.26
C TYR A 116 -3.23 -3.30 12.40
N PRO A 117 -4.52 -2.97 12.57
CA PRO A 117 -5.55 -3.43 11.64
C PRO A 117 -5.19 -3.04 10.20
N LEU A 118 -5.35 -3.96 9.25
CA LEU A 118 -5.14 -3.69 7.83
C LEU A 118 -6.42 -3.99 7.07
N GLU A 119 -7.20 -2.95 6.85
CA GLU A 119 -8.51 -3.02 6.21
C GLU A 119 -8.65 -1.95 5.16
N MET A 120 -9.27 -2.30 4.05
CA MET A 120 -9.61 -1.37 2.98
C MET A 120 -11.11 -1.08 2.97
N ASN A 121 -11.48 0.20 2.95
CA ASN A 121 -12.83 0.70 2.84
C ASN A 121 -13.06 1.35 1.47
N TYR A 122 -14.28 1.24 0.97
CA TYR A 122 -14.79 1.91 -0.23
C TYR A 122 -15.75 3.02 0.17
N CYS A 123 -15.57 4.22 -0.36
CA CYS A 123 -16.49 5.34 -0.20
C CYS A 123 -17.58 5.28 -1.27
N ARG A 124 -18.84 5.18 -0.85
CA ARG A 124 -19.98 5.12 -1.76
C ARG A 124 -20.30 6.46 -2.41
N ASP A 125 -19.78 7.58 -1.84
CA ASP A 125 -20.06 8.93 -2.35
C ASP A 125 -19.11 9.35 -3.46
N CYS A 126 -17.82 8.98 -3.37
CA CYS A 126 -16.79 9.41 -4.33
C CYS A 126 -16.00 8.27 -4.97
N HIS A 127 -16.32 7.01 -4.64
CA HIS A 127 -15.70 5.80 -5.16
C HIS A 127 -14.20 5.66 -4.85
N ASN A 128 -13.70 6.40 -3.85
CA ASN A 128 -12.33 6.22 -3.37
C ASN A 128 -12.22 4.98 -2.48
N CYS A 129 -11.14 4.24 -2.64
CA CYS A 129 -10.76 3.20 -1.68
C CYS A 129 -9.63 3.68 -0.79
N GLN A 130 -9.69 3.36 0.49
CA GLN A 130 -8.73 3.83 1.49
C GLN A 130 -8.56 2.82 2.62
N LEU A 131 -7.43 2.89 3.34
CA LEU A 131 -7.29 2.17 4.59
C LEU A 131 -8.20 2.75 5.67
N SER A 132 -8.73 1.87 6.53
CA SER A 132 -9.50 2.26 7.72
C SER A 132 -8.65 2.90 8.81
N VAL A 133 -7.33 2.70 8.77
CA VAL A 133 -6.40 3.20 9.79
C VAL A 133 -5.37 4.15 9.23
N VAL A 134 -4.80 4.98 10.12
CA VAL A 134 -3.67 5.87 9.86
C VAL A 134 -2.57 5.55 10.86
N VAL A 135 -1.47 5.00 10.40
CA VAL A 135 -0.25 4.91 11.21
C VAL A 135 0.58 6.18 10.96
N ASP A 136 1.19 6.71 12.00
CA ASP A 136 2.00 7.95 11.89
C ASP A 136 3.05 7.81 10.77
N ALA A 137 2.99 8.70 9.79
CA ALA A 137 3.90 8.76 8.65
C ALA A 137 5.37 8.86 9.08
N LYS A 138 5.65 9.49 10.24
CA LYS A 138 7.02 9.56 10.78
C LYS A 138 7.58 8.19 11.14
N LYS A 139 6.73 7.26 11.64
CA LYS A 139 7.15 5.89 11.94
C LYS A 139 7.55 5.13 10.67
N MET A 140 6.92 5.42 9.53
CA MET A 140 7.13 4.69 8.27
C MET A 140 8.17 5.33 7.35
N PHE A 141 8.24 6.68 7.31
CA PHE A 141 8.97 7.39 6.26
C PHE A 141 10.18 8.23 6.74
N THR A 142 10.52 8.24 8.05
CA THR A 142 11.68 9.03 8.54
C THR A 142 13.01 8.41 8.10
N ASN A 143 13.12 7.08 8.14
CA ASN A 143 14.26 6.30 7.66
C ASN A 143 13.75 5.22 6.73
N TYR A 144 13.83 5.47 5.43
CA TYR A 144 13.25 4.57 4.44
C TYR A 144 14.33 3.74 3.78
N LEU A 145 14.15 2.41 3.78
CA LEU A 145 15.17 1.47 3.27
C LEU A 145 15.07 1.20 1.77
N TYR A 146 13.98 1.64 1.14
CA TYR A 146 13.77 1.41 -0.29
C TYR A 146 14.48 2.48 -1.11
N LEU A 147 15.48 2.07 -1.87
CA LEU A 147 16.22 2.91 -2.82
C LEU A 147 15.67 2.63 -4.23
N SER A 148 14.98 3.60 -4.81
CA SER A 148 14.36 3.44 -6.13
C SER A 148 15.40 3.28 -7.24
N SER A 149 16.60 3.88 -7.10
CA SER A 149 17.67 3.76 -8.08
C SER A 149 18.32 2.37 -8.16
N THR A 150 18.09 1.46 -7.23
CA THR A 150 18.66 0.10 -7.28
C THR A 150 18.07 -0.72 -8.42
N SER A 151 16.81 -0.49 -8.80
CA SER A 151 16.15 -1.20 -9.90
C SER A 151 16.52 -0.61 -11.25
N LYS A 152 17.04 -1.47 -12.16
CA LYS A 152 17.32 -1.09 -13.56
C LYS A 152 16.03 -0.68 -14.29
N ALA A 153 14.95 -1.43 -14.09
CA ALA A 153 13.65 -1.16 -14.70
C ALA A 153 13.11 0.22 -14.27
N PHE A 154 13.26 0.59 -12.98
CA PHE A 154 12.85 1.92 -12.51
C PHE A 154 13.67 3.05 -13.11
N ARG A 155 14.99 2.90 -13.18
CA ARG A 155 15.84 3.91 -13.83
C ARG A 155 15.41 4.14 -15.28
N GLN A 156 15.21 3.05 -16.04
CA GLN A 156 14.76 3.14 -17.44
C GLN A 156 13.36 3.77 -17.55
N HIS A 157 12.44 3.43 -16.63
CA HIS A 157 11.11 4.06 -16.56
C HIS A 157 11.21 5.58 -16.44
N PHE A 158 12.00 6.09 -15.48
CA PHE A 158 12.16 7.52 -15.28
C PHE A 158 12.88 8.23 -16.42
N GLU A 159 13.85 7.57 -17.07
CA GLU A 159 14.50 8.09 -18.28
C GLU A 159 13.51 8.26 -19.43
N ASN A 160 12.70 7.24 -19.68
CA ASN A 160 11.67 7.29 -20.73
C ASN A 160 10.58 8.33 -20.39
N ALA A 161 10.14 8.37 -19.14
CA ALA A 161 9.17 9.33 -18.68
C ALA A 161 9.66 10.78 -18.80
N ALA A 162 10.89 11.05 -18.41
CA ALA A 162 11.47 12.39 -18.53
C ALA A 162 11.55 12.86 -20.00
N LYS A 163 12.00 12.00 -20.94
CA LYS A 163 12.03 12.32 -22.38
C LYS A 163 10.62 12.66 -22.86
N LYS A 164 9.63 11.82 -22.54
CA LYS A 164 8.22 12.01 -22.90
C LYS A 164 7.69 13.35 -22.38
N TYR A 165 7.95 13.68 -21.10
CA TYR A 165 7.48 14.93 -20.49
C TYR A 165 8.12 16.16 -21.12
N ILE A 166 9.41 16.10 -21.47
CA ILE A 166 10.13 17.18 -22.14
C ILE A 166 9.49 17.46 -23.50
N ASP A 167 9.23 16.42 -24.27
CA ASP A 167 8.68 16.57 -25.62
C ASP A 167 7.23 17.02 -25.61
N GLU A 168 6.38 16.41 -24.78
CA GLU A 168 4.95 16.75 -24.71
C GLU A 168 4.67 18.13 -24.12
N LEU A 169 5.42 18.51 -23.08
CA LEU A 169 5.22 19.78 -22.37
C LEU A 169 6.14 20.89 -22.88
N LYS A 170 6.97 20.62 -23.89
CA LYS A 170 7.93 21.57 -24.48
C LYS A 170 8.83 22.20 -23.41
N LEU A 171 9.38 21.36 -22.52
CA LEU A 171 10.22 21.83 -21.43
C LEU A 171 11.60 22.25 -21.92
N SER A 172 12.11 23.36 -21.39
CA SER A 172 13.41 23.92 -21.74
C SER A 172 14.43 23.73 -20.61
N PRO A 173 15.61 23.14 -20.86
CA PRO A 173 16.64 22.96 -19.84
C PRO A 173 17.07 24.25 -19.13
N LYS A 174 17.03 25.39 -19.85
CA LYS A 174 17.44 26.69 -19.30
C LYS A 174 16.34 27.40 -18.52
N LYS A 175 15.07 27.24 -18.91
CA LYS A 175 13.94 28.05 -18.41
C LYS A 175 13.00 27.25 -17.49
N SER A 176 12.75 25.98 -17.78
CA SER A 176 11.74 25.22 -17.05
C SER A 176 12.19 24.84 -15.64
N TYR A 177 11.24 24.92 -14.70
CA TYR A 177 11.41 24.51 -13.31
C TYR A 177 10.60 23.25 -13.04
N ILE A 178 11.27 22.22 -12.52
CA ILE A 178 10.70 20.89 -12.26
C ILE A 178 10.83 20.58 -10.79
N ILE A 179 9.74 20.12 -10.18
CA ILE A 179 9.70 19.65 -8.79
C ILE A 179 9.27 18.18 -8.78
N ASP A 180 9.94 17.36 -7.99
CA ASP A 180 9.58 15.96 -7.75
C ASP A 180 9.28 15.75 -6.27
N ILE A 181 8.05 15.29 -5.97
CA ILE A 181 7.55 15.08 -4.61
C ILE A 181 7.69 13.61 -4.26
N GLY A 182 8.26 13.31 -3.08
CA GLY A 182 8.70 11.98 -2.72
C GLY A 182 9.84 11.52 -3.62
N SER A 183 10.80 12.44 -3.86
CA SER A 183 11.86 12.29 -4.87
C SER A 183 12.84 11.15 -4.58
N ASN A 184 12.71 10.47 -3.44
CA ASN A 184 13.57 9.37 -3.00
C ASN A 184 15.04 9.77 -3.06
N ASP A 185 15.91 8.96 -3.64
CA ASP A 185 17.34 9.24 -3.86
C ASP A 185 17.63 10.12 -5.08
N GLY A 186 16.61 10.78 -5.63
CA GLY A 186 16.70 11.67 -6.78
C GLY A 186 16.57 10.96 -8.14
N VAL A 187 16.19 9.71 -8.16
CA VAL A 187 16.12 8.88 -9.39
C VAL A 187 15.20 9.50 -10.46
N GLY A 188 14.06 10.10 -10.07
CA GLY A 188 13.14 10.77 -11.00
C GLY A 188 13.69 12.05 -11.60
N LEU A 189 14.56 12.78 -10.87
CA LEU A 189 15.18 14.03 -11.33
C LEU A 189 16.53 13.82 -12.05
N LYS A 190 17.17 12.67 -11.87
CA LYS A 190 18.48 12.36 -12.49
C LYS A 190 18.46 12.46 -14.02
N PRO A 191 17.43 11.99 -14.75
CA PRO A 191 17.32 12.17 -16.20
C PRO A 191 17.28 13.66 -16.61
N PHE A 192 16.53 14.48 -15.92
CA PHE A 192 16.50 15.92 -16.20
C PHE A 192 17.85 16.59 -15.95
N LYS A 193 18.53 16.24 -14.86
CA LYS A 193 19.89 16.71 -14.58
C LYS A 193 20.85 16.32 -15.70
N ASN A 194 20.81 15.08 -16.17
CA ASN A 194 21.66 14.61 -17.29
C ASN A 194 21.40 15.39 -18.58
N LEU A 195 20.14 15.79 -18.82
CA LEU A 195 19.71 16.63 -19.92
C LEU A 195 19.92 18.15 -19.65
N LYS A 196 20.76 18.48 -18.65
CA LYS A 196 21.20 19.85 -18.34
C LYS A 196 20.09 20.81 -17.88
N PHE A 197 18.99 20.29 -17.30
CA PHE A 197 18.02 21.15 -16.62
C PHE A 197 18.65 21.79 -15.39
N LYS A 198 18.59 23.12 -15.29
CA LYS A 198 19.23 23.89 -14.22
C LYS A 198 18.34 24.04 -12.99
N ASN A 199 17.03 24.10 -13.19
CA ASN A 199 16.05 24.35 -12.13
C ASN A 199 15.29 23.05 -11.83
N ILE A 200 15.85 22.20 -10.97
CA ILE A 200 15.22 20.98 -10.47
C ILE A 200 15.23 20.96 -8.95
N LEU A 201 14.19 20.47 -8.32
CA LEU A 201 14.07 20.37 -6.87
C LEU A 201 13.36 19.08 -6.48
N GLY A 202 13.99 18.28 -5.62
CA GLY A 202 13.35 17.18 -4.94
C GLY A 202 12.73 17.63 -3.61
N ILE A 203 11.63 17.00 -3.21
CA ILE A 203 11.05 17.10 -1.87
C ILE A 203 10.97 15.69 -1.31
N GLU A 204 11.71 15.40 -0.23
CA GLU A 204 11.81 14.05 0.32
C GLU A 204 11.77 14.06 1.85
N SER A 205 10.83 13.30 2.43
CA SER A 205 10.64 13.22 3.88
C SER A 205 11.73 12.38 4.58
N ALA A 206 12.23 11.33 3.91
CA ALA A 206 13.27 10.47 4.44
C ALA A 206 14.63 11.14 4.43
N LYS A 207 15.18 11.42 5.62
CA LYS A 207 16.46 12.13 5.80
C LYS A 207 17.62 11.43 5.11
N ASN A 208 17.68 10.11 5.20
CA ASN A 208 18.72 9.29 4.56
C ASN A 208 18.70 9.40 3.04
N LEU A 209 17.52 9.39 2.43
CA LEU A 209 17.34 9.49 0.96
C LEU A 209 17.64 10.90 0.44
N ALA A 210 17.09 11.92 1.10
CA ALA A 210 17.40 13.31 0.76
C ALA A 210 18.91 13.60 0.83
N LYS A 211 19.63 12.99 1.80
CA LYS A 211 21.09 13.10 1.89
C LYS A 211 21.81 12.47 0.69
N ILE A 212 21.32 11.30 0.21
CA ILE A 212 21.86 10.64 -0.98
C ILE A 212 21.66 11.52 -2.22
N ALA A 213 20.43 12.00 -2.46
CA ALA A 213 20.12 12.86 -3.59
C ALA A 213 20.97 14.13 -3.62
N ASN A 214 21.16 14.79 -2.46
CA ASN A 214 22.00 15.98 -2.35
C ASN A 214 23.51 15.67 -2.61
N LYS A 215 24.02 14.50 -2.20
CA LYS A 215 25.39 14.06 -2.55
C LYS A 215 25.56 13.89 -4.06
N GLU A 216 24.53 13.37 -4.73
CA GLU A 216 24.44 13.28 -6.20
C GLU A 216 24.20 14.63 -6.88
N LYS A 217 24.30 15.76 -6.16
CA LYS A 217 24.06 17.13 -6.66
C LYS A 217 22.65 17.31 -7.24
N ILE A 218 21.66 16.62 -6.72
CA ILE A 218 20.24 16.86 -6.98
C ILE A 218 19.68 17.58 -5.77
N LYS A 219 19.47 18.89 -5.90
CA LYS A 219 18.95 19.73 -4.80
C LYS A 219 17.65 19.13 -4.28
N THR A 220 17.63 18.75 -3.00
CA THR A 220 16.49 18.09 -2.37
C THR A 220 16.20 18.74 -1.01
N PHE A 221 14.97 19.22 -0.84
CA PHE A 221 14.43 19.68 0.43
C PHE A 221 14.01 18.49 1.28
N ASN A 222 14.55 18.39 2.50
CA ASN A 222 14.15 17.31 3.41
C ASN A 222 12.94 17.74 4.24
N GLY A 223 11.79 17.13 3.97
CA GLY A 223 10.53 17.36 4.65
C GLY A 223 9.32 16.86 3.87
N PHE A 224 8.16 16.89 4.50
CA PHE A 224 6.87 16.63 3.85
C PHE A 224 6.42 17.86 3.05
N LEU A 225 5.60 17.64 2.00
CA LEU A 225 4.91 18.72 1.31
C LEU A 225 3.65 19.09 2.10
N ASP A 226 3.71 20.21 2.79
CA ASP A 226 2.63 20.78 3.59
C ASP A 226 2.64 22.33 3.52
N LYS A 227 1.67 22.97 4.14
CA LYS A 227 1.57 24.45 4.18
C LYS A 227 2.79 25.11 4.83
N LYS A 228 3.49 24.42 5.73
CA LYS A 228 4.70 24.92 6.40
C LYS A 228 5.89 24.88 5.47
N SER A 229 6.11 23.79 4.76
CA SER A 229 7.21 23.62 3.80
C SER A 229 7.05 24.55 2.57
N MET A 230 5.81 24.82 2.17
CA MET A 230 5.48 25.72 1.06
C MET A 230 6.07 27.14 1.23
N LYS A 231 6.29 27.60 2.46
CA LYS A 231 6.93 28.90 2.72
C LYS A 231 8.40 28.94 2.29
N LYS A 232 9.05 27.79 2.15
CA LYS A 232 10.46 27.62 1.82
C LYS A 232 10.72 27.18 0.38
N ILE A 233 9.65 26.81 -0.35
CA ILE A 233 9.75 26.24 -1.70
C ILE A 233 9.34 27.30 -2.72
N LYS A 234 10.19 27.50 -3.74
CA LYS A 234 9.88 28.39 -4.85
C LYS A 234 8.69 27.84 -5.64
N LYS A 235 7.70 28.71 -5.90
CA LYS A 235 6.53 28.41 -6.74
C LYS A 235 6.82 28.65 -8.23
N ASN A 236 5.80 28.48 -9.07
CA ASN A 236 5.82 28.67 -10.52
C ASN A 236 6.61 27.58 -11.28
N ALA A 237 6.45 26.34 -10.84
CA ALA A 237 6.97 25.19 -11.55
C ALA A 237 6.23 24.97 -12.89
N ASP A 238 6.97 24.57 -13.91
CA ASP A 238 6.43 24.09 -15.18
C ASP A 238 5.85 22.68 -15.03
N LEU A 239 6.53 21.87 -14.23
CA LEU A 239 6.18 20.48 -13.99
C LEU A 239 6.34 20.14 -12.51
N VAL A 240 5.32 19.53 -11.92
CA VAL A 240 5.36 18.88 -10.61
C VAL A 240 5.09 17.40 -10.79
N LEU A 241 6.01 16.57 -10.34
CA LEU A 241 5.93 15.11 -10.35
C LEU A 241 5.55 14.59 -8.97
N ALA A 242 4.81 13.48 -8.94
CA ALA A 242 4.49 12.73 -7.74
C ALA A 242 4.33 11.25 -8.09
N SER A 243 5.45 10.53 -8.21
CA SER A 243 5.44 9.13 -8.60
C SER A 243 5.43 8.22 -7.39
N ASN A 244 4.36 7.42 -7.23
CA ASN A 244 4.15 6.47 -6.13
C ASN A 244 4.23 7.09 -4.72
N VAL A 245 3.82 8.35 -4.57
CA VAL A 245 3.79 9.07 -3.30
C VAL A 245 2.39 9.59 -2.95
N PHE A 246 1.55 9.89 -3.92
CA PHE A 246 0.22 10.47 -3.68
C PHE A 246 -0.71 9.51 -2.91
N ALA A 247 -0.56 8.21 -3.10
CA ALA A 247 -1.27 7.17 -2.34
C ALA A 247 -0.83 7.12 -0.86
N HIS A 248 0.36 7.64 -0.53
CA HIS A 248 0.96 7.60 0.81
C HIS A 248 0.61 8.82 1.68
N SER A 249 -0.27 9.71 1.22
CA SER A 249 -0.70 10.88 2.01
C SER A 249 -2.00 10.60 2.75
N ASN A 250 -2.00 10.85 4.07
CA ASN A 250 -3.24 10.93 4.84
C ASN A 250 -3.94 12.29 4.61
N GLU A 251 -3.17 13.35 4.38
CA GLU A 251 -3.63 14.72 4.16
C GLU A 251 -3.73 15.05 2.66
N LEU A 252 -4.54 14.27 1.91
CA LEU A 252 -4.64 14.35 0.46
C LEU A 252 -4.98 15.74 -0.05
N LYS A 253 -5.97 16.39 0.57
CA LYS A 253 -6.41 17.73 0.16
C LYS A 253 -5.28 18.74 0.30
N ILE A 254 -4.59 18.75 1.44
CA ILE A 254 -3.47 19.66 1.69
C ILE A 254 -2.35 19.41 0.68
N MET A 255 -1.97 18.14 0.46
CA MET A 255 -0.94 17.78 -0.50
C MET A 255 -1.30 18.25 -1.92
N ALA A 256 -2.52 17.99 -2.38
CA ALA A 256 -2.98 18.40 -3.71
C ALA A 256 -3.09 19.93 -3.86
N GLU A 257 -3.58 20.64 -2.85
CA GLU A 257 -3.61 22.10 -2.82
C GLU A 257 -2.18 22.68 -2.91
N CYS A 258 -1.22 22.13 -2.17
CA CYS A 258 0.19 22.51 -2.26
C CYS A 258 0.75 22.24 -3.67
N MET A 259 0.48 21.07 -4.26
CA MET A 259 0.93 20.78 -5.63
C MET A 259 0.34 21.75 -6.65
N LEU A 260 -0.94 22.07 -6.53
CA LEU A 260 -1.61 23.08 -7.37
C LEU A 260 -1.01 24.48 -7.16
N GLU A 261 -0.63 24.85 -5.95
CA GLU A 261 -0.01 26.13 -5.65
C GLU A 261 1.43 26.21 -6.21
N LEU A 262 2.17 25.11 -6.27
CA LEU A 262 3.52 25.03 -6.80
C LEU A 262 3.60 25.29 -8.31
N ILE A 263 2.61 24.82 -9.10
CA ILE A 263 2.65 25.00 -10.56
C ILE A 263 2.26 26.40 -10.98
N LYS A 264 2.84 26.89 -12.07
CA LYS A 264 2.39 28.09 -12.78
C LYS A 264 1.00 27.90 -13.43
N LYS A 265 0.39 28.97 -13.94
CA LYS A 265 -0.96 28.95 -14.57
C LYS A 265 -1.10 27.84 -15.63
N ASN A 266 -0.10 27.65 -16.48
CA ASN A 266 -0.07 26.65 -17.55
C ASN A 266 0.78 25.42 -17.18
N GLY A 267 1.25 25.30 -15.93
CA GLY A 267 2.03 24.17 -15.46
C GLY A 267 1.20 22.88 -15.40
N THR A 268 1.89 21.78 -15.33
CA THR A 268 1.27 20.45 -15.26
C THR A 268 1.73 19.71 -14.01
N ILE A 269 0.81 19.04 -13.35
CA ILE A 269 1.12 18.03 -12.34
C ILE A 269 0.98 16.66 -13.00
N ILE A 270 1.97 15.79 -12.81
CA ILE A 270 1.91 14.41 -13.26
C ILE A 270 1.99 13.50 -12.00
N ILE A 271 0.99 12.67 -11.83
CA ILE A 271 0.91 11.74 -10.72
C ILE A 271 0.90 10.32 -11.25
N GLU A 272 1.76 9.48 -10.69
CA GLU A 272 1.73 8.03 -10.89
C GLU A 272 1.30 7.36 -9.59
N VAL A 273 0.29 6.51 -9.70
CA VAL A 273 -0.23 5.73 -8.57
C VAL A 273 -0.53 4.31 -9.01
N GLN A 274 -0.49 3.39 -8.07
CA GLN A 274 -0.98 2.04 -8.31
C GLN A 274 -2.45 2.07 -8.74
N TYR A 275 -2.76 1.32 -9.79
CA TYR A 275 -4.10 1.35 -10.39
C TYR A 275 -5.04 0.36 -9.71
N LEU A 276 -6.05 0.87 -9.01
CA LEU A 276 -7.03 0.04 -8.31
C LEU A 276 -7.73 -0.97 -9.23
N LEU A 277 -8.03 -0.58 -10.47
CA LEU A 277 -8.63 -1.48 -11.45
C LEU A 277 -7.80 -2.76 -11.64
N ASN A 278 -6.48 -2.62 -11.77
CA ASN A 278 -5.58 -3.76 -11.90
C ASN A 278 -5.53 -4.57 -10.61
N THR A 279 -5.47 -3.91 -9.44
CA THR A 279 -5.52 -4.58 -8.15
C THR A 279 -6.74 -5.48 -8.00
N LEU A 280 -7.92 -4.99 -8.44
CA LEU A 280 -9.17 -5.76 -8.38
C LEU A 280 -9.24 -6.89 -9.41
N LYS A 281 -8.75 -6.64 -10.66
CA LYS A 281 -8.72 -7.64 -11.74
C LYS A 281 -7.75 -8.77 -11.47
N ASP A 282 -6.53 -8.42 -11.04
CA ASP A 282 -5.41 -9.35 -10.90
C ASP A 282 -5.31 -9.93 -9.49
N LEU A 283 -6.26 -9.56 -8.59
CA LEU A 283 -6.34 -9.99 -7.21
C LEU A 283 -5.05 -9.72 -6.40
N THR A 284 -4.35 -8.63 -6.70
CA THR A 284 -3.08 -8.27 -6.08
C THR A 284 -3.29 -7.61 -4.71
N PHE A 285 -3.91 -8.35 -3.80
CA PHE A 285 -4.23 -7.91 -2.44
C PHE A 285 -3.00 -7.56 -1.59
N ASP A 286 -1.84 -8.10 -1.94
CA ASP A 286 -0.54 -7.86 -1.31
C ASP A 286 -0.04 -6.41 -1.48
N ASN A 287 -0.67 -5.66 -2.37
CA ASN A 287 -0.52 -4.22 -2.49
C ASN A 287 -1.21 -3.43 -1.36
N ILE A 288 -2.04 -4.11 -0.55
CA ILE A 288 -2.70 -3.50 0.61
C ILE A 288 -1.75 -3.59 1.80
N TYR A 289 -1.13 -2.48 2.19
CA TYR A 289 -0.27 -2.34 3.37
C TYR A 289 -0.28 -0.90 3.87
N HIS A 290 0.15 -0.67 5.11
CA HIS A 290 -0.10 0.57 5.85
C HIS A 290 0.47 1.85 5.21
N GLU A 291 1.47 1.74 4.33
CA GLU A 291 2.01 2.89 3.61
C GLU A 291 1.08 3.40 2.51
N HIS A 292 0.20 2.55 1.97
CA HIS A 292 -0.78 2.90 0.95
C HIS A 292 -2.11 3.31 1.59
N TYR A 293 -2.23 4.55 2.04
CA TYR A 293 -3.49 5.02 2.65
C TYR A 293 -4.66 5.06 1.67
N ASN A 294 -4.40 5.16 0.35
CA ASN A 294 -5.42 5.32 -0.69
C ASN A 294 -5.14 4.41 -1.89
N TYR A 295 -6.20 3.89 -2.49
CA TYR A 295 -6.19 3.04 -3.67
C TYR A 295 -7.01 3.71 -4.76
N TRP A 296 -6.36 4.14 -5.83
CA TRP A 296 -6.91 5.06 -6.78
C TRP A 296 -7.43 4.39 -8.04
N SER A 297 -8.68 4.68 -8.41
CA SER A 297 -9.20 4.57 -9.76
C SER A 297 -9.16 5.93 -10.46
N LEU A 298 -9.26 5.95 -11.79
CA LEU A 298 -9.38 7.21 -12.52
C LEU A 298 -10.69 7.93 -12.15
N THR A 299 -11.76 7.18 -11.94
CA THR A 299 -13.06 7.69 -11.47
C THR A 299 -12.89 8.47 -10.15
N SER A 300 -12.24 7.90 -9.16
CA SER A 300 -12.05 8.58 -7.87
C SER A 300 -11.10 9.78 -7.97
N LEU A 301 -10.05 9.70 -8.80
CA LEU A 301 -9.12 10.82 -9.03
C LEU A 301 -9.81 11.98 -9.75
N VAL A 302 -10.63 11.73 -10.77
CA VAL A 302 -11.40 12.77 -11.49
C VAL A 302 -12.34 13.47 -10.50
N THR A 303 -13.05 12.70 -9.67
CA THR A 303 -13.93 13.25 -8.63
C THR A 303 -13.16 14.10 -7.63
N PHE A 304 -11.98 13.63 -7.18
CA PHE A 304 -11.13 14.35 -6.23
C PHE A 304 -10.63 15.68 -6.79
N PHE A 305 -10.01 15.67 -7.98
CA PHE A 305 -9.43 16.88 -8.57
C PHE A 305 -10.50 17.89 -9.03
N SER A 306 -11.68 17.43 -9.43
CA SER A 306 -12.79 18.34 -9.78
C SER A 306 -13.24 19.19 -8.59
N ARG A 307 -13.24 18.64 -7.37
CA ARG A 307 -13.54 19.37 -6.13
C ARG A 307 -12.50 20.45 -5.80
N LEU A 308 -11.28 20.28 -6.29
CA LEU A 308 -10.19 21.26 -6.18
C LEU A 308 -10.16 22.24 -7.37
N ARG A 309 -11.19 22.25 -8.22
CA ARG A 309 -11.25 23.06 -9.46
C ARG A 309 -10.05 22.82 -10.39
N ALA A 310 -9.51 21.61 -10.35
CA ALA A 310 -8.45 21.15 -11.22
C ALA A 310 -8.97 20.07 -12.17
N LYS A 311 -8.31 19.87 -13.30
CA LYS A 311 -8.77 18.97 -14.34
C LYS A 311 -7.73 17.96 -14.73
N ILE A 312 -8.08 16.68 -14.68
CA ILE A 312 -7.30 15.61 -15.31
C ILE A 312 -7.61 15.67 -16.80
N TYR A 313 -6.61 16.01 -17.61
CA TYR A 313 -6.80 16.14 -19.05
C TYR A 313 -6.25 14.98 -19.86
N LYS A 314 -5.33 14.19 -19.29
CA LYS A 314 -4.74 13.01 -19.92
C LYS A 314 -4.53 11.92 -18.86
N ALA A 315 -4.69 10.66 -19.23
CA ALA A 315 -4.47 9.50 -18.37
C ALA A 315 -3.88 8.34 -19.18
N GLU A 316 -2.97 7.58 -18.57
CA GLU A 316 -2.26 6.47 -19.20
C GLU A 316 -2.09 5.31 -18.23
N LYS A 317 -2.23 4.07 -18.70
CA LYS A 317 -1.74 2.88 -18.00
C LYS A 317 -0.24 2.73 -18.23
N ILE A 318 0.49 2.36 -17.20
CA ILE A 318 1.93 2.11 -17.25
C ILE A 318 2.25 0.79 -16.55
N ASP A 319 3.21 0.03 -17.09
CA ASP A 319 3.55 -1.32 -16.63
C ASP A 319 4.57 -1.30 -15.48
N THR A 320 4.38 -0.42 -14.50
CA THR A 320 5.18 -0.39 -13.28
C THR A 320 4.41 -0.94 -12.11
N HIS A 321 5.07 -1.60 -11.15
CA HIS A 321 4.48 -2.14 -9.93
C HIS A 321 3.28 -3.10 -10.11
N GLY A 322 3.18 -3.77 -11.24
CA GLY A 322 2.03 -4.63 -11.56
C GLY A 322 0.85 -3.85 -12.15
N GLY A 323 1.12 -2.71 -12.75
CA GLY A 323 0.16 -1.82 -13.41
C GLY A 323 -0.17 -0.60 -12.58
N SER A 324 0.21 0.55 -13.11
CA SER A 324 -0.01 1.87 -12.52
C SER A 324 -0.82 2.76 -13.45
N LEU A 325 -1.40 3.80 -12.87
CA LEU A 325 -2.11 4.85 -13.57
C LEU A 325 -1.28 6.14 -13.49
N ARG A 326 -1.00 6.74 -14.64
CA ARG A 326 -0.41 8.08 -14.74
C ARG A 326 -1.46 9.06 -15.18
N ILE A 327 -1.62 10.15 -14.42
CA ILE A 327 -2.57 11.23 -14.74
C ILE A 327 -1.84 12.55 -14.89
N TYR A 328 -2.37 13.39 -15.76
CA TYR A 328 -1.88 14.75 -16.03
C TYR A 328 -2.95 15.74 -15.61
N VAL A 329 -2.61 16.63 -14.68
CA VAL A 329 -3.53 17.58 -14.04
C VAL A 329 -3.13 19.01 -14.31
N LYS A 330 -4.11 19.87 -14.59
CA LYS A 330 -3.95 21.33 -14.73
C LYS A 330 -4.94 22.09 -13.83
N LYS A 331 -4.56 23.29 -13.42
CA LYS A 331 -5.44 24.21 -12.68
C LYS A 331 -6.65 24.68 -13.50
N ASN A 332 -6.51 24.75 -14.82
CA ASN A 332 -7.49 25.36 -15.69
C ASN A 332 -8.62 24.39 -16.04
N SER A 333 -9.83 24.74 -15.66
CA SER A 333 -11.06 23.99 -16.01
C SER A 333 -11.35 23.94 -17.52
N ASN A 334 -10.84 24.90 -18.32
CA ASN A 334 -11.06 24.97 -19.76
C ASN A 334 -10.10 24.06 -20.57
N THR A 335 -9.19 23.35 -19.93
CA THR A 335 -8.31 22.41 -20.63
C THR A 335 -9.14 21.31 -21.28
N LYS A 336 -8.93 21.06 -22.58
CA LYS A 336 -9.59 19.99 -23.33
C LYS A 336 -9.14 18.63 -22.78
N VAL A 337 -10.11 17.78 -22.49
CA VAL A 337 -9.86 16.40 -22.01
C VAL A 337 -9.58 15.49 -23.20
N GLU A 338 -8.48 14.77 -23.17
CA GLU A 338 -8.09 13.81 -24.21
C GLU A 338 -8.99 12.56 -24.22
N LYS A 339 -9.01 11.87 -25.35
CA LYS A 339 -9.74 10.61 -25.51
C LYS A 339 -9.29 9.53 -24.50
N SER A 340 -8.03 9.54 -24.11
CA SER A 340 -7.43 8.62 -23.12
C SER A 340 -8.19 8.58 -21.81
N VAL A 341 -8.59 9.72 -21.27
CA VAL A 341 -9.40 9.81 -20.04
C VAL A 341 -10.75 9.16 -20.21
N LYS A 342 -11.46 9.49 -21.31
CA LYS A 342 -12.79 8.92 -21.58
C LYS A 342 -12.74 7.40 -21.75
N SER A 343 -11.73 6.92 -22.49
CA SER A 343 -11.52 5.48 -22.72
C SER A 343 -11.33 4.70 -21.43
N LEU A 344 -10.46 5.21 -20.52
CA LEU A 344 -10.19 4.55 -19.25
C LEU A 344 -11.38 4.64 -18.29
N LEU A 345 -12.12 5.75 -18.26
CA LEU A 345 -13.35 5.86 -17.47
C LEU A 345 -14.41 4.86 -17.95
N ASN A 346 -14.56 4.66 -19.26
CA ASN A 346 -15.46 3.66 -19.81
C ASN A 346 -15.03 2.22 -19.47
N GLU A 347 -13.73 1.95 -19.43
CA GLU A 347 -13.21 0.64 -18.98
C GLU A 347 -13.54 0.39 -17.52
N GLU A 348 -13.34 1.37 -16.64
CA GLU A 348 -13.69 1.30 -15.23
C GLU A 348 -15.19 1.10 -15.01
N GLU A 349 -16.02 1.82 -15.76
CA GLU A 349 -17.50 1.70 -15.73
C GLU A 349 -17.94 0.28 -16.10
N LYS A 350 -17.42 -0.27 -17.21
CA LYS A 350 -17.72 -1.64 -17.66
C LYS A 350 -17.29 -2.69 -16.66
N PHE A 351 -16.18 -2.46 -15.95
CA PHE A 351 -15.71 -3.35 -14.89
C PHE A 351 -16.57 -3.26 -13.62
N GLY A 352 -17.31 -2.17 -13.45
CA GLY A 352 -18.13 -1.93 -12.26
C GLY A 352 -17.37 -1.28 -11.10
N ILE A 353 -16.43 -0.36 -11.37
CA ILE A 353 -15.64 0.32 -10.32
C ILE A 353 -16.52 1.13 -9.34
N LYS A 354 -17.71 1.54 -9.77
CA LYS A 354 -18.71 2.23 -8.93
C LYS A 354 -19.66 1.28 -8.21
N ASN A 355 -19.58 -0.02 -8.49
CA ASN A 355 -20.46 -1.02 -7.88
C ASN A 355 -19.78 -1.70 -6.70
N TYR A 356 -20.33 -1.54 -5.50
CA TYR A 356 -19.78 -2.17 -4.29
C TYR A 356 -19.73 -3.71 -4.38
N GLN A 357 -20.61 -4.35 -5.16
CA GLN A 357 -20.57 -5.80 -5.34
C GLN A 357 -19.27 -6.29 -5.99
N THR A 358 -18.65 -5.48 -6.86
CA THR A 358 -17.32 -5.77 -7.43
C THR A 358 -16.28 -5.95 -6.33
N TYR A 359 -16.30 -5.11 -5.31
CA TYR A 359 -15.39 -5.17 -4.17
C TYR A 359 -15.66 -6.35 -3.25
N LYS A 360 -16.91 -6.72 -3.05
CA LYS A 360 -17.27 -7.94 -2.31
C LYS A 360 -16.76 -9.20 -3.01
N THR A 361 -16.89 -9.25 -4.34
CA THR A 361 -16.37 -10.37 -5.16
C THR A 361 -14.85 -10.45 -5.05
N PHE A 362 -14.14 -9.32 -5.14
CA PHE A 362 -12.70 -9.26 -4.90
C PHE A 362 -12.33 -9.85 -3.54
N ALA A 363 -12.96 -9.39 -2.46
CA ALA A 363 -12.67 -9.87 -1.11
C ALA A 363 -12.89 -11.39 -0.98
N LYS A 364 -14.01 -11.91 -1.52
CA LYS A 364 -14.30 -13.35 -1.52
C LYS A 364 -13.22 -14.15 -2.24
N SER A 365 -12.75 -13.66 -3.39
CA SER A 365 -11.69 -14.31 -4.16
C SER A 365 -10.35 -14.29 -3.40
N VAL A 366 -10.00 -13.17 -2.77
CA VAL A 366 -8.76 -13.07 -1.96
C VAL A 366 -8.77 -14.03 -0.76
N TYR A 367 -9.89 -14.17 -0.06
CA TYR A 367 -10.00 -15.14 1.03
C TYR A 367 -9.89 -16.59 0.52
N LYS A 368 -10.45 -16.90 -0.65
CA LYS A 368 -10.29 -18.20 -1.29
C LYS A 368 -8.82 -18.48 -1.65
N ILE A 369 -8.12 -17.49 -2.19
CA ILE A 369 -6.67 -17.57 -2.46
C ILE A 369 -5.91 -17.92 -1.17
N ARG A 370 -6.18 -17.21 -0.07
CA ARG A 370 -5.54 -17.50 1.22
C ARG A 370 -5.70 -18.96 1.62
N ASP A 371 -6.92 -19.47 1.55
CA ASP A 371 -7.23 -20.83 1.98
C ASP A 371 -6.59 -21.88 1.05
N ASN A 372 -6.57 -21.63 -0.26
CA ASN A 372 -5.90 -22.48 -1.24
C ASN A 372 -4.37 -22.48 -1.05
N VAL A 373 -3.76 -21.33 -0.87
CA VAL A 373 -2.30 -21.21 -0.66
C VAL A 373 -1.89 -21.97 0.59
N LYS A 374 -2.60 -21.82 1.71
CA LYS A 374 -2.36 -22.61 2.93
C LYS A 374 -2.41 -24.12 2.68
N LYS A 375 -3.48 -24.56 2.04
CA LYS A 375 -3.68 -25.98 1.70
C LYS A 375 -2.57 -26.52 0.80
N ASN A 376 -2.18 -25.76 -0.21
CA ASN A 376 -1.20 -26.22 -1.20
C ASN A 376 0.24 -26.20 -0.66
N ILE A 377 0.59 -25.21 0.17
CA ILE A 377 1.87 -25.21 0.89
C ILE A 377 1.95 -26.41 1.84
N SER A 378 0.90 -26.70 2.61
CA SER A 378 0.89 -27.87 3.50
C SER A 378 1.04 -29.20 2.76
N LYS A 379 0.65 -29.28 1.48
CA LYS A 379 0.89 -30.48 0.65
C LYS A 379 2.34 -30.57 0.16
N ILE A 380 2.97 -29.41 -0.13
CA ILE A 380 4.36 -29.34 -0.60
C ILE A 380 5.32 -29.66 0.56
N ILE A 381 5.09 -29.07 1.72
CA ILE A 381 5.91 -29.27 2.92
C ILE A 381 5.56 -30.62 3.57
N LYS A 382 6.04 -31.70 2.96
CA LYS A 382 5.98 -33.04 3.50
C LYS A 382 7.39 -33.63 3.49
N ASN A 383 7.71 -34.51 4.46
CA ASN A 383 8.91 -35.36 4.46
C ASN A 383 10.23 -34.61 4.23
N ASN A 384 10.57 -33.66 5.11
CA ASN A 384 11.82 -32.90 5.06
C ASN A 384 12.01 -31.97 3.84
N THR A 385 10.94 -31.60 3.13
CA THR A 385 11.01 -30.62 2.04
C THR A 385 11.53 -29.27 2.53
N LYS A 386 12.59 -28.76 1.91
CA LYS A 386 13.18 -27.44 2.24
C LYS A 386 12.65 -26.38 1.30
N MET A 387 11.93 -25.40 1.85
CA MET A 387 11.44 -24.25 1.11
C MET A 387 12.10 -22.96 1.63
N ILE A 388 12.53 -22.13 0.70
CA ILE A 388 13.04 -20.78 0.97
C ILE A 388 12.13 -19.75 0.32
N GLY A 389 12.19 -18.49 0.79
CA GLY A 389 11.62 -17.35 0.09
C GLY A 389 12.64 -16.68 -0.83
N TYR A 390 12.20 -16.01 -1.89
CA TYR A 390 13.05 -15.13 -2.71
C TYR A 390 12.43 -13.75 -2.87
N GLY A 391 13.16 -12.73 -2.42
CA GLY A 391 12.74 -11.34 -2.36
C GLY A 391 11.93 -11.00 -1.12
N SER A 392 12.21 -9.85 -0.51
CA SER A 392 11.49 -9.34 0.67
C SER A 392 10.89 -7.93 0.43
N PRO A 393 10.08 -7.73 -0.64
CA PRO A 393 9.36 -6.47 -0.80
C PRO A 393 8.27 -6.32 0.28
N ALA A 394 7.73 -5.11 0.45
CA ALA A 394 6.61 -4.86 1.37
C ALA A 394 5.45 -5.85 1.18
N LYS A 395 5.13 -6.19 -0.07
CA LYS A 395 4.13 -7.18 -0.45
C LYS A 395 4.34 -8.56 0.19
N ALA A 396 5.60 -9.00 0.30
CA ALA A 396 5.94 -10.26 0.93
C ALA A 396 5.52 -10.30 2.39
N THR A 397 5.75 -9.22 3.14
CA THR A 397 5.31 -9.10 4.53
C THR A 397 3.79 -9.27 4.64
N THR A 398 3.04 -8.53 3.82
CA THR A 398 1.58 -8.61 3.83
C THR A 398 1.09 -10.01 3.47
N ALA A 399 1.59 -10.60 2.39
CA ALA A 399 1.15 -11.91 1.91
C ALA A 399 1.43 -13.01 2.93
N LEU A 400 2.67 -13.12 3.42
CA LEU A 400 3.06 -14.18 4.36
C LEU A 400 2.32 -14.06 5.70
N ASN A 401 2.16 -12.85 6.24
CA ASN A 401 1.36 -12.65 7.44
C ASN A 401 -0.12 -12.96 7.22
N PHE A 402 -0.71 -12.58 6.07
CA PHE A 402 -2.11 -12.89 5.74
C PHE A 402 -2.35 -14.39 5.55
N PHE A 403 -1.40 -15.10 4.96
CA PHE A 403 -1.45 -16.55 4.81
C PHE A 403 -1.10 -17.28 6.11
N GLY A 404 -0.42 -16.65 7.05
CA GLY A 404 0.09 -17.30 8.27
C GLY A 404 1.20 -18.29 7.98
N ILE A 405 2.07 -17.97 7.00
CA ILE A 405 3.20 -18.81 6.57
C ILE A 405 4.47 -18.30 7.24
N SER A 406 5.06 -19.07 8.11
CA SER A 406 6.29 -18.72 8.83
C SER A 406 7.28 -19.88 8.92
N ASN A 407 6.85 -21.02 9.44
CA ASN A 407 7.69 -22.18 9.70
C ASN A 407 7.96 -22.99 8.42
N GLU A 408 7.19 -22.76 7.38
CA GLU A 408 7.30 -23.39 6.07
C GLU A 408 8.47 -22.81 5.24
N ILE A 409 8.97 -21.63 5.62
CA ILE A 409 10.06 -20.93 4.93
C ILE A 409 11.24 -20.79 5.90
N GLU A 410 12.36 -21.43 5.59
CA GLU A 410 13.55 -21.39 6.45
C GLU A 410 14.17 -19.98 6.52
N TYR A 411 14.31 -19.32 5.37
CA TYR A 411 14.87 -17.98 5.21
C TYR A 411 14.44 -17.37 3.87
N ILE A 412 14.63 -16.06 3.74
CA ILE A 412 14.37 -15.33 2.49
C ILE A 412 15.71 -14.87 1.91
N VAL A 413 15.98 -15.22 0.65
CA VAL A 413 17.10 -14.69 -0.12
C VAL A 413 16.71 -13.32 -0.69
N GLU A 414 17.59 -12.33 -0.53
CA GLU A 414 17.33 -10.95 -0.94
C GLU A 414 18.58 -10.34 -1.63
N ASP A 415 18.36 -9.65 -2.75
CA ASP A 415 19.45 -8.99 -3.49
C ASP A 415 19.91 -7.67 -2.84
N ASN A 416 19.03 -7.02 -2.04
CA ASN A 416 19.36 -5.76 -1.37
C ASN A 416 20.14 -5.99 -0.08
N LYS A 417 21.44 -5.68 -0.13
CA LYS A 417 22.38 -5.82 1.02
C LYS A 417 21.92 -5.11 2.30
N LEU A 418 21.13 -4.03 2.20
CA LEU A 418 20.63 -3.28 3.37
C LEU A 418 19.61 -4.07 4.21
N LYS A 419 19.08 -5.17 3.67
CA LYS A 419 18.11 -6.03 4.33
C LYS A 419 18.72 -7.28 4.94
N HIS A 420 19.94 -7.63 4.55
CA HIS A 420 20.63 -8.83 5.07
C HIS A 420 20.82 -8.76 6.59
N GLY A 421 20.70 -9.92 7.24
CA GLY A 421 20.81 -10.06 8.69
C GLY A 421 19.61 -9.53 9.48
N LYS A 422 18.56 -9.11 8.79
CA LYS A 422 17.29 -8.68 9.39
C LYS A 422 16.25 -9.78 9.28
N PHE A 423 15.09 -9.56 9.92
CA PHE A 423 13.97 -10.49 9.92
C PHE A 423 12.72 -9.82 9.38
N LEU A 424 11.92 -10.61 8.64
CA LEU A 424 10.62 -10.16 8.15
C LEU A 424 9.67 -9.87 9.34
N PRO A 425 9.00 -8.71 9.40
CA PRO A 425 8.10 -8.39 10.50
C PRO A 425 6.92 -9.37 10.57
N GLY A 426 6.49 -9.68 11.78
CA GLY A 426 5.40 -10.62 12.05
C GLY A 426 5.85 -12.07 11.98
N MET A 427 6.21 -12.57 10.82
CA MET A 427 6.61 -13.96 10.61
C MET A 427 8.03 -14.27 11.10
N LYS A 428 8.86 -13.25 11.35
CA LYS A 428 10.22 -13.40 11.91
C LYS A 428 11.15 -14.31 11.09
N ILE A 429 10.92 -14.38 9.77
CA ILE A 429 11.73 -15.17 8.85
C ILE A 429 13.04 -14.40 8.59
N PRO A 430 14.23 -15.03 8.73
CA PRO A 430 15.51 -14.37 8.51
C PRO A 430 15.73 -14.04 7.02
N ILE A 431 16.38 -12.90 6.76
CA ILE A 431 16.71 -12.42 5.41
C ILE A 431 18.23 -12.54 5.23
N ILE A 432 18.64 -13.28 4.22
CA ILE A 432 20.06 -13.57 3.95
C ILE A 432 20.47 -13.20 2.54
N SER A 433 21.76 -13.17 2.30
CA SER A 433 22.32 -13.06 0.95
C SER A 433 22.32 -14.40 0.22
N LYS A 434 22.40 -14.39 -1.12
CA LYS A 434 22.50 -15.61 -1.95
C LYS A 434 23.70 -16.49 -1.56
N GLU A 435 24.83 -15.87 -1.21
CA GLU A 435 26.08 -16.55 -0.86
C GLU A 435 25.97 -17.38 0.43
N ASN A 436 24.98 -17.08 1.28
CA ASN A 436 24.76 -17.77 2.54
C ASN A 436 23.77 -18.94 2.44
N VAL A 437 23.27 -19.25 1.23
CA VAL A 437 22.42 -20.42 0.98
C VAL A 437 23.22 -21.70 1.14
N LYS A 438 22.73 -22.60 1.98
CA LYS A 438 23.37 -23.91 2.20
C LYS A 438 22.70 -25.02 1.41
N GLY A 439 23.48 -25.71 0.61
CA GLY A 439 22.96 -26.77 -0.25
C GLY A 439 22.07 -26.26 -1.37
N LYS A 440 21.18 -27.11 -1.85
CA LYS A 440 20.21 -26.78 -2.91
C LYS A 440 18.79 -27.05 -2.38
N PRO A 441 18.08 -26.03 -1.88
CA PRO A 441 16.70 -26.21 -1.40
C PRO A 441 15.77 -26.74 -2.49
N ASP A 442 14.71 -27.46 -2.09
CA ASP A 442 13.76 -28.07 -3.03
C ASP A 442 12.93 -26.99 -3.74
N TYR A 443 12.49 -25.97 -2.99
CA TYR A 443 11.63 -24.91 -3.52
C TYR A 443 12.12 -23.50 -3.12
N ALA A 444 11.96 -22.56 -4.05
CA ALA A 444 11.95 -21.13 -3.73
C ALA A 444 10.57 -20.54 -4.03
N LEU A 445 9.89 -20.06 -2.99
CA LEU A 445 8.68 -19.24 -3.14
C LEU A 445 9.10 -17.81 -3.49
N VAL A 446 8.85 -17.40 -4.74
CA VAL A 446 9.18 -16.06 -5.22
C VAL A 446 8.13 -15.08 -4.72
N LEU A 447 8.52 -14.26 -3.75
CA LEU A 447 7.66 -13.25 -3.11
C LEU A 447 7.64 -11.94 -3.90
N ALA A 448 8.67 -11.69 -4.70
CA ALA A 448 8.73 -10.61 -5.69
C ALA A 448 8.19 -11.10 -7.05
N TRP A 449 6.96 -11.62 -7.07
CA TRP A 449 6.36 -12.36 -8.17
C TRP A 449 6.35 -11.62 -9.52
N ASN A 450 6.33 -10.29 -9.53
CA ASN A 450 6.44 -9.47 -10.75
C ASN A 450 7.77 -9.69 -11.50
N PHE A 451 8.79 -10.25 -10.85
CA PHE A 451 10.12 -10.49 -11.39
C PHE A 451 10.44 -11.99 -11.47
N LEU A 452 9.41 -12.84 -11.44
CA LEU A 452 9.57 -14.31 -11.39
C LEU A 452 10.51 -14.83 -12.49
N ASP A 453 10.30 -14.44 -13.75
CA ASP A 453 11.08 -14.93 -14.88
C ASP A 453 12.53 -14.43 -14.85
N GLU A 454 12.74 -13.17 -14.46
CA GLU A 454 14.08 -12.60 -14.28
C GLU A 454 14.84 -13.32 -13.14
N ILE A 455 14.14 -13.56 -12.01
CA ILE A 455 14.69 -14.26 -10.85
C ILE A 455 15.07 -15.71 -11.23
N LYS A 456 14.18 -16.43 -11.89
CA LYS A 456 14.43 -17.81 -12.37
C LYS A 456 15.65 -17.86 -13.29
N LYS A 457 15.72 -16.95 -14.27
CA LYS A 457 16.84 -16.89 -15.22
C LYS A 457 18.18 -16.60 -14.56
N LYS A 458 18.20 -15.68 -13.59
CA LYS A 458 19.41 -15.25 -12.89
C LYS A 458 19.91 -16.27 -11.85
N ASN A 459 19.03 -17.13 -11.35
CA ASN A 459 19.29 -18.00 -10.19
C ASN A 459 18.89 -19.47 -10.43
N SER A 460 18.99 -19.94 -11.68
CA SER A 460 18.56 -21.29 -12.09
C SER A 460 19.21 -22.43 -11.28
N ASP A 461 20.39 -22.19 -10.76
CA ASP A 461 21.21 -23.13 -9.96
C ASP A 461 20.87 -23.11 -8.46
N LEU A 462 20.15 -22.11 -7.98
CA LEU A 462 19.94 -21.86 -6.56
C LEU A 462 19.07 -22.93 -5.87
N VAL A 463 18.00 -23.36 -6.52
CA VAL A 463 17.00 -24.31 -5.99
C VAL A 463 16.59 -25.32 -7.05
N HIS A 464 15.92 -26.42 -6.65
CA HIS A 464 15.38 -27.36 -7.60
C HIS A 464 14.17 -26.80 -8.37
N LYS A 465 13.26 -26.06 -7.68
CA LYS A 465 12.07 -25.51 -8.32
C LYS A 465 11.70 -24.13 -7.77
N PHE A 466 11.47 -23.16 -8.67
CA PHE A 466 10.86 -21.87 -8.32
C PHE A 466 9.35 -21.96 -8.47
N ILE A 467 8.64 -21.48 -7.45
CA ILE A 467 7.18 -21.33 -7.43
C ILE A 467 6.81 -19.90 -7.04
N SER A 468 5.66 -19.43 -7.48
CA SER A 468 5.09 -18.16 -7.07
C SER A 468 3.83 -18.37 -6.25
N ILE A 469 3.34 -17.31 -5.60
CA ILE A 469 2.02 -17.33 -4.93
C ILE A 469 0.94 -17.70 -5.96
N LYS A 470 1.06 -17.22 -7.21
CA LYS A 470 0.11 -17.53 -8.30
C LYS A 470 -0.02 -19.03 -8.59
N ASP A 471 1.08 -19.78 -8.49
CA ASP A 471 1.08 -21.24 -8.69
C ASP A 471 0.35 -21.98 -7.55
N LEU A 472 0.09 -21.31 -6.44
CA LEU A 472 -0.55 -21.85 -5.24
C LEU A 472 -2.03 -21.41 -5.07
N GLU A 473 -2.51 -20.53 -5.91
CA GLU A 473 -3.86 -19.93 -5.82
C GLU A 473 -4.98 -20.88 -6.29
N ILE A 474 -4.67 -21.94 -7.03
CA ILE A 474 -5.62 -22.85 -7.69
C ILE A 474 -5.92 -24.07 -6.82
#